data_83f54097558d30847609951227826646
#
_entry.id   83f54097558d30847609951227826646
#
_cell.length_a   1.000
_cell.length_b   1.000
_cell.length_c   1.000
_cell.angle_alpha   90.00
_cell.angle_beta   90.00
_cell.angle_gamma   90.00
#
_symmetry.space_group_name_H-M   'P 1'
#
loop_
_entity.id
_entity.type
_entity.pdbx_description
1 polymer ?
#
loop_
_entity_poly.entity_id
_entity_poly.type
_entity_poly.pdbx_seq_one_letter_code
_entity_poly.pdbx_strand_id
1 'polypeptide(L)'
;DEEKVQKKLDEINIEFNQSSSGVSAKTHFTREDRSWWSSLFNSSGNVNMEINYTIKAPEKHSVDIENDYGGIYIDRLLGNAKISCDYGKIDIGELHGNSNQLNFDYTRNSHIGYVKNAEINADYSGYEIEEAERLNISADYTDSRIKKVAQLDFNCDYGSINIEKAKKIVGNGDYLSTKIGRVFESLDLNLDYGSATIDKILKGVSKVEINTDYAG
;
A
#
# COMPACT_ATOMS: atom_id res chain seq x y z
N ASP A 1 -26.59 -29.89 -1.50
CA ASP A 1 -25.73 -28.70 -1.64
C ASP A 1 -26.08 -27.60 -0.62
N GLU A 2 -27.34 -27.36 -0.27
CA GLU A 2 -27.74 -26.38 0.76
C GLU A 2 -27.15 -26.67 2.15
N GLU A 3 -27.11 -27.92 2.56
CA GLU A 3 -26.54 -28.34 3.86
C GLU A 3 -25.03 -28.03 3.96
N LYS A 4 -24.28 -28.13 2.85
CA LYS A 4 -22.86 -27.76 2.80
C LYS A 4 -22.66 -26.26 2.89
N VAL A 5 -23.54 -25.49 2.26
CA VAL A 5 -23.52 -24.03 2.31
C VAL A 5 -23.83 -23.55 3.72
N GLN A 6 -24.90 -24.09 4.33
CA GLN A 6 -25.28 -23.75 5.71
C GLN A 6 -24.17 -24.07 6.70
N LYS A 7 -23.55 -25.24 6.60
CA LYS A 7 -22.42 -25.60 7.46
C LYS A 7 -21.23 -24.63 7.33
N LYS A 8 -20.98 -24.09 6.14
CA LYS A 8 -19.93 -23.08 5.92
C LYS A 8 -20.31 -21.72 6.50
N LEU A 9 -21.57 -21.33 6.39
CA LEU A 9 -22.07 -20.10 7.02
C LEU A 9 -22.01 -20.16 8.55
N ASP A 10 -22.31 -21.32 9.14
CA ASP A 10 -22.22 -21.54 10.58
C ASP A 10 -20.78 -21.48 11.13
N GLU A 11 -19.78 -21.61 10.28
CA GLU A 11 -18.35 -21.47 10.64
C GLU A 11 -17.89 -20.01 10.67
N ILE A 12 -18.70 -19.04 10.19
CA ILE A 12 -18.38 -17.62 10.13
C ILE A 12 -19.10 -16.89 11.25
N ASN A 13 -18.35 -16.19 12.07
CA ASN A 13 -18.90 -15.30 13.09
C ASN A 13 -18.38 -13.88 12.89
N ILE A 14 -19.26 -12.89 12.84
CA ILE A 14 -18.89 -11.47 12.79
C ILE A 14 -19.19 -10.83 14.14
N GLU A 15 -18.14 -10.47 14.84
CA GLU A 15 -18.20 -9.78 16.11
C GLU A 15 -18.27 -8.28 15.90
N PHE A 16 -19.28 -7.64 16.47
CA PHE A 16 -19.44 -6.18 16.48
C PHE A 16 -19.27 -5.64 17.89
N ASN A 17 -18.36 -4.68 18.05
CA ASN A 17 -18.15 -3.98 19.31
C ASN A 17 -18.34 -2.47 19.11
N GLN A 18 -19.03 -1.84 20.05
CA GLN A 18 -19.23 -0.39 20.07
C GLN A 18 -18.86 0.16 21.45
N SER A 19 -18.09 1.24 21.46
CA SER A 19 -17.72 1.99 22.66
C SER A 19 -17.84 3.49 22.40
N SER A 20 -17.56 4.30 23.40
CA SER A 20 -17.46 5.76 23.24
C SER A 20 -16.30 6.20 22.36
N SER A 21 -15.29 5.35 22.19
CA SER A 21 -14.09 5.62 21.39
C SER A 21 -14.16 5.11 19.95
N GLY A 22 -15.09 4.24 19.61
CA GLY A 22 -15.20 3.71 18.27
C GLY A 22 -16.09 2.49 18.11
N VAL A 23 -16.17 2.03 16.88
CA VAL A 23 -16.89 0.83 16.47
C VAL A 23 -15.89 -0.11 15.79
N SER A 24 -16.00 -1.39 16.07
CA SER A 24 -15.24 -2.44 15.38
C SER A 24 -16.13 -3.54 14.85
N ALA A 25 -15.74 -4.12 13.73
CA ALA A 25 -16.31 -5.33 13.17
C ALA A 25 -15.17 -6.29 12.85
N LYS A 26 -15.26 -7.53 13.30
CA LYS A 26 -14.23 -8.54 13.09
C LYS A 26 -14.84 -9.86 12.68
N THR A 27 -14.35 -10.44 11.58
CA THR A 27 -14.72 -11.78 11.18
C THR A 27 -13.86 -12.80 11.90
N HIS A 28 -14.50 -13.80 12.48
CA HIS A 28 -13.90 -14.97 13.09
C HIS A 28 -14.35 -16.23 12.38
N PHE A 29 -13.42 -17.13 12.14
CA PHE A 29 -13.71 -18.47 11.63
C PHE A 29 -13.55 -19.50 12.75
N THR A 30 -14.55 -20.35 12.93
CA THR A 30 -14.60 -21.31 14.06
C THR A 30 -13.52 -22.41 13.98
N ARG A 31 -12.86 -22.57 12.83
CA ARG A 31 -11.75 -23.51 12.62
C ARG A 31 -10.50 -22.80 12.17
N GLU A 32 -9.49 -22.77 13.03
CA GLU A 32 -8.13 -22.25 12.73
C GLU A 32 -7.26 -23.19 11.91
N ASP A 33 -7.79 -24.28 11.37
CA ASP A 33 -7.00 -25.26 10.61
C ASP A 33 -6.59 -24.70 9.24
N ARG A 34 -5.28 -24.66 8.97
CA ARG A 34 -4.71 -24.38 7.63
C ARG A 34 -5.36 -25.23 6.51
N SER A 35 -5.87 -26.40 6.86
CA SER A 35 -6.64 -27.29 5.97
C SER A 35 -7.95 -26.65 5.49
N TRP A 36 -8.56 -25.76 6.28
CA TRP A 36 -9.80 -25.06 5.93
C TRP A 36 -9.56 -24.04 4.82
N TRP A 37 -8.49 -23.24 4.89
CA TRP A 37 -8.08 -22.32 3.84
C TRP A 37 -7.79 -23.04 2.52
N SER A 38 -7.07 -24.14 2.56
CA SER A 38 -6.83 -24.96 1.37
C SER A 38 -8.13 -25.59 0.81
N SER A 39 -9.11 -25.86 1.66
CA SER A 39 -10.43 -26.35 1.26
C SER A 39 -11.31 -25.26 0.61
N LEU A 40 -11.13 -24.01 0.95
CA LEU A 40 -11.82 -22.88 0.27
C LEU A 40 -11.32 -22.68 -1.18
N PHE A 41 -10.01 -22.83 -1.39
CA PHE A 41 -9.37 -22.60 -2.69
C PHE A 41 -9.19 -23.85 -3.53
N ASN A 42 -9.24 -25.06 -2.93
CA ASN A 42 -8.93 -26.34 -3.60
C ASN A 42 -10.10 -27.32 -3.66
N SER A 43 -11.29 -26.96 -3.22
CA SER A 43 -12.37 -27.96 -3.23
C SER A 43 -13.02 -28.03 -4.60
N SER A 44 -13.03 -29.23 -5.15
CA SER A 44 -13.88 -29.71 -6.24
C SER A 44 -15.40 -29.62 -5.94
N GLY A 45 -15.82 -28.72 -5.08
CA GLY A 45 -17.21 -28.42 -4.74
C GLY A 45 -17.45 -26.92 -4.78
N ASN A 46 -18.19 -26.46 -5.79
CA ASN A 46 -18.58 -25.10 -6.17
C ASN A 46 -19.22 -24.23 -5.09
N VAL A 47 -18.58 -23.97 -3.96
CA VAL A 47 -19.05 -22.95 -3.01
C VAL A 47 -18.04 -21.82 -2.97
N ASN A 48 -18.32 -20.75 -3.70
CA ASN A 48 -17.59 -19.49 -3.55
C ASN A 48 -18.15 -18.74 -2.34
N MET A 49 -17.26 -18.26 -1.48
CA MET A 49 -17.60 -17.48 -0.32
C MET A 49 -16.97 -16.08 -0.45
N GLU A 50 -17.76 -15.06 -0.19
CA GLU A 50 -17.31 -13.68 -0.19
C GLU A 50 -17.93 -12.96 1.01
N ILE A 51 -17.12 -12.18 1.74
CA ILE A 51 -17.57 -11.37 2.86
C ILE A 51 -17.29 -9.92 2.52
N ASN A 52 -18.34 -9.14 2.33
CA ASN A 52 -18.26 -7.73 2.00
C ASN A 52 -18.69 -6.85 3.15
N TYR A 53 -17.83 -5.91 3.54
CA TYR A 53 -18.15 -4.86 4.50
C TYR A 53 -18.43 -3.56 3.76
N THR A 54 -19.58 -2.94 4.03
CA THR A 54 -19.87 -1.57 3.62
C THR A 54 -19.94 -0.71 4.87
N ILE A 55 -18.94 0.17 5.05
CA ILE A 55 -18.81 0.99 6.25
C ILE A 55 -19.10 2.44 5.90
N LYS A 56 -20.10 3.04 6.56
CA LYS A 56 -20.40 4.47 6.47
C LYS A 56 -19.90 5.14 7.73
N ALA A 57 -18.84 5.92 7.63
CA ALA A 57 -18.22 6.64 8.74
C ALA A 57 -18.04 8.12 8.39
N PRO A 58 -18.05 9.03 9.39
CA PRO A 58 -17.68 10.42 9.16
C PRO A 58 -16.23 10.52 8.68
N GLU A 59 -15.95 11.31 7.65
CA GLU A 59 -14.63 11.48 7.05
C GLU A 59 -13.52 11.86 8.05
N LYS A 60 -13.87 12.54 9.15
CA LYS A 60 -12.91 13.01 10.16
C LYS A 60 -12.44 11.93 11.14
N HIS A 61 -13.06 10.77 11.14
CA HIS A 61 -12.64 9.67 11.99
C HIS A 61 -11.41 8.97 11.41
N SER A 62 -10.56 8.45 12.29
CA SER A 62 -9.47 7.57 11.88
C SER A 62 -10.00 6.16 11.69
N VAL A 63 -9.33 5.40 10.82
CA VAL A 63 -9.65 4.00 10.55
C VAL A 63 -8.43 3.11 10.79
N ASP A 64 -8.69 1.89 11.25
CA ASP A 64 -7.71 0.78 11.31
C ASP A 64 -8.38 -0.40 10.60
N ILE A 65 -7.83 -0.80 9.44
CA ILE A 65 -8.42 -1.80 8.54
C ILE A 65 -7.37 -2.85 8.23
N GLU A 66 -7.73 -4.09 8.45
CA GLU A 66 -6.93 -5.27 8.09
C GLU A 66 -7.77 -6.18 7.21
N ASN A 67 -7.25 -6.57 6.06
CA ASN A 67 -7.95 -7.44 5.13
C ASN A 67 -6.99 -8.31 4.33
N ASP A 68 -7.15 -9.61 4.47
CA ASP A 68 -6.41 -10.60 3.68
C ASP A 68 -7.30 -11.14 2.55
N TYR A 69 -6.71 -11.34 1.38
CA TYR A 69 -7.36 -11.91 0.19
C TYR A 69 -8.55 -11.12 -0.37
N GLY A 70 -8.58 -9.81 -0.16
CA GLY A 70 -9.68 -8.98 -0.66
C GLY A 70 -9.25 -7.55 -1.00
N GLY A 71 -10.21 -6.72 -1.41
CA GLY A 71 -9.97 -5.32 -1.73
C GLY A 71 -10.32 -4.37 -0.59
N ILE A 72 -9.54 -3.30 -0.41
CA ILE A 72 -9.87 -2.17 0.46
C ILE A 72 -10.13 -0.95 -0.43
N TYR A 73 -11.33 -0.36 -0.30
CA TYR A 73 -11.78 0.78 -1.07
C TYR A 73 -12.14 1.93 -0.13
N ILE A 74 -11.51 3.09 -0.29
CA ILE A 74 -11.77 4.30 0.50
C ILE A 74 -11.91 5.47 -0.45
N ASP A 75 -13.03 6.17 -0.45
CA ASP A 75 -13.20 7.36 -1.28
C ASP A 75 -12.37 8.52 -0.74
N ARG A 76 -12.62 8.90 0.53
CA ARG A 76 -11.95 10.03 1.17
C ARG A 76 -11.93 9.91 2.68
N LEU A 77 -10.78 10.26 3.30
CA LEU A 77 -10.62 10.28 4.74
C LEU A 77 -9.82 11.53 5.18
N LEU A 78 -10.34 12.27 6.16
CA LEU A 78 -9.67 13.41 6.79
C LEU A 78 -8.93 13.01 8.08
N GLY A 79 -9.34 11.92 8.71
CA GLY A 79 -8.62 11.28 9.82
C GLY A 79 -7.43 10.47 9.34
N ASN A 80 -6.72 9.85 10.27
CA ASN A 80 -5.59 8.98 9.93
C ASN A 80 -6.07 7.58 9.50
N ALA A 81 -5.37 6.99 8.57
CA ALA A 81 -5.58 5.62 8.14
C ALA A 81 -4.43 4.73 8.60
N LYS A 82 -4.77 3.58 9.17
CA LYS A 82 -3.86 2.44 9.30
C LYS A 82 -4.48 1.28 8.53
N ILE A 83 -3.78 0.84 7.49
CA ILE A 83 -4.29 -0.14 6.54
C ILE A 83 -3.27 -1.26 6.40
N SER A 84 -3.74 -2.50 6.56
CA SER A 84 -2.99 -3.71 6.23
C SER A 84 -3.80 -4.53 5.24
N CYS A 85 -3.16 -4.91 4.12
CA CYS A 85 -3.82 -5.65 3.06
C CYS A 85 -2.85 -6.64 2.42
N ASP A 86 -3.09 -7.93 2.61
CA ASP A 86 -2.27 -8.97 2.01
C ASP A 86 -3.05 -9.75 0.94
N TYR A 87 -2.37 -10.09 -0.16
CA TYR A 87 -2.95 -10.83 -1.28
C TYR A 87 -4.21 -10.18 -1.86
N GLY A 88 -4.30 -8.86 -1.81
CA GLY A 88 -5.49 -8.12 -2.19
C GLY A 88 -5.24 -6.96 -3.15
N LYS A 89 -6.04 -5.91 -2.98
CA LYS A 89 -5.89 -4.66 -3.71
C LYS A 89 -6.29 -3.48 -2.81
N ILE A 90 -5.56 -2.39 -2.90
CA ILE A 90 -5.92 -1.12 -2.27
C ILE A 90 -6.34 -0.12 -3.36
N ASP A 91 -7.49 0.51 -3.18
CA ASP A 91 -7.97 1.56 -4.07
C ASP A 91 -8.49 2.73 -3.23
N ILE A 92 -7.71 3.79 -3.16
CA ILE A 92 -7.94 4.93 -2.26
C ILE A 92 -8.01 6.21 -3.08
N GLY A 93 -9.08 6.97 -2.93
CA GLY A 93 -9.20 8.31 -3.50
C GLY A 93 -8.30 9.29 -2.77
N GLU A 94 -8.61 9.64 -1.51
CA GLU A 94 -7.87 10.68 -0.79
C GLU A 94 -7.66 10.38 0.71
N LEU A 95 -6.41 10.51 1.20
CA LEU A 95 -6.04 10.45 2.62
C LEU A 95 -5.43 11.78 3.07
N HIS A 96 -6.17 12.55 3.84
CA HIS A 96 -5.74 13.86 4.37
C HIS A 96 -5.17 13.80 5.79
N GLY A 97 -5.16 12.64 6.43
CA GLY A 97 -4.56 12.45 7.74
C GLY A 97 -3.08 12.81 7.78
N ASN A 98 -2.61 13.28 8.93
CA ASN A 98 -1.21 13.66 9.09
C ASN A 98 -0.27 12.47 9.32
N SER A 99 -0.82 11.28 9.60
CA SER A 99 -0.08 10.04 9.85
C SER A 99 -0.88 8.87 9.31
N ASN A 100 -0.59 8.48 8.07
CA ASN A 100 -1.19 7.30 7.46
C ASN A 100 -0.13 6.20 7.37
N GLN A 101 -0.51 4.97 7.72
CA GLN A 101 0.33 3.79 7.65
C GLN A 101 -0.33 2.80 6.70
N LEU A 102 0.40 2.41 5.66
CA LEU A 102 -0.07 1.52 4.61
C LEU A 102 0.89 0.34 4.50
N ASN A 103 0.45 -0.82 4.95
CA ASN A 103 1.23 -2.05 4.87
C ASN A 103 0.50 -3.01 3.92
N PHE A 104 1.19 -3.48 2.89
CA PHE A 104 0.55 -4.38 1.94
C PHE A 104 1.56 -5.26 1.20
N ASP A 105 1.35 -6.56 1.33
CA ASP A 105 2.18 -7.57 0.71
C ASP A 105 1.43 -8.36 -0.35
N TYR A 106 2.14 -8.76 -1.39
CA TYR A 106 1.55 -9.51 -2.52
C TYR A 106 0.33 -8.85 -3.14
N THR A 107 0.23 -7.50 -3.05
CA THR A 107 -0.83 -6.73 -3.68
C THR A 107 -0.36 -6.14 -4.99
N ARG A 108 -1.17 -6.26 -6.05
CA ARG A 108 -0.83 -5.69 -7.35
C ARG A 108 -1.93 -4.76 -7.83
N ASN A 109 -1.55 -3.78 -8.67
CA ASN A 109 -2.47 -2.80 -9.22
C ASN A 109 -3.20 -1.97 -8.15
N SER A 110 -2.55 -1.71 -7.03
CA SER A 110 -3.05 -0.81 -6.00
C SER A 110 -2.94 0.64 -6.46
N HIS A 111 -3.91 1.48 -6.08
CA HIS A 111 -3.99 2.88 -6.51
C HIS A 111 -4.32 3.79 -5.33
N ILE A 112 -3.64 4.95 -5.29
CA ILE A 112 -3.87 6.02 -4.31
C ILE A 112 -3.90 7.34 -5.08
N GLY A 113 -5.05 8.02 -5.09
CA GLY A 113 -5.21 9.31 -5.78
C GLY A 113 -4.43 10.42 -5.08
N TYR A 114 -4.68 10.63 -3.79
CA TYR A 114 -3.95 11.62 -2.99
C TYR A 114 -3.64 11.10 -1.59
N VAL A 115 -2.44 11.39 -1.12
CA VAL A 115 -2.07 11.19 0.28
C VAL A 115 -1.24 12.36 0.81
N LYS A 116 -1.64 12.92 1.96
CA LYS A 116 -0.91 14.03 2.57
C LYS A 116 0.45 13.56 3.11
N ASN A 117 0.44 12.64 4.05
CA ASN A 117 1.65 12.02 4.58
C ASN A 117 1.40 10.51 4.72
N ALA A 118 2.32 9.68 4.26
CA ALA A 118 2.23 8.25 4.45
C ALA A 118 3.60 7.61 4.73
N GLU A 119 3.56 6.61 5.58
CA GLU A 119 4.56 5.56 5.70
C GLU A 119 4.01 4.33 4.97
N ILE A 120 4.76 3.81 4.01
CA ILE A 120 4.37 2.70 3.16
C ILE A 120 5.39 1.58 3.33
N ASN A 121 4.92 0.40 3.72
CA ASN A 121 5.70 -0.83 3.70
C ASN A 121 5.03 -1.80 2.73
N ALA A 122 5.78 -2.26 1.72
CA ALA A 122 5.19 -3.03 0.64
C ALA A 122 6.19 -4.03 0.05
N ASP A 123 5.90 -5.32 0.20
CA ASP A 123 6.74 -6.36 -0.38
C ASP A 123 6.00 -7.14 -1.46
N TYR A 124 6.74 -7.56 -2.49
CA TYR A 124 6.22 -8.34 -3.63
C TYR A 124 4.97 -7.71 -4.29
N SER A 125 4.91 -6.40 -4.30
CA SER A 125 3.70 -5.63 -4.61
C SER A 125 3.88 -4.72 -5.84
N GLY A 126 2.81 -4.01 -6.19
CA GLY A 126 2.86 -2.99 -7.23
C GLY A 126 1.76 -1.96 -7.02
N TYR A 127 2.13 -0.67 -7.00
CA TYR A 127 1.19 0.41 -6.74
C TYR A 127 1.51 1.70 -7.48
N GLU A 128 0.49 2.54 -7.62
CA GLU A 128 0.59 3.88 -8.18
C GLU A 128 0.01 4.93 -7.23
N ILE A 129 0.73 6.03 -7.03
CA ILE A 129 0.31 7.20 -6.27
C ILE A 129 0.27 8.40 -7.21
N GLU A 130 -0.90 9.04 -7.34
CA GLU A 130 -1.04 10.21 -8.22
C GLU A 130 -0.37 11.45 -7.63
N GLU A 131 -0.68 11.77 -6.36
CA GLU A 131 -0.12 12.93 -5.68
C GLU A 131 0.11 12.67 -4.19
N ALA A 132 1.25 13.12 -3.68
CA ALA A 132 1.57 13.10 -2.25
C ALA A 132 2.31 14.36 -1.80
N GLU A 133 2.12 14.75 -0.52
CA GLU A 133 2.97 15.77 0.10
C GLU A 133 4.26 15.14 0.64
N ARG A 134 4.14 14.10 1.47
CA ARG A 134 5.31 13.39 2.01
C ARG A 134 5.09 11.89 2.02
N LEU A 135 6.09 11.18 1.52
CA LEU A 135 6.14 9.72 1.53
C LEU A 135 7.44 9.26 2.18
N ASN A 136 7.31 8.24 3.02
CA ASN A 136 8.39 7.39 3.48
C ASN A 136 8.06 5.96 3.03
N ILE A 137 8.92 5.37 2.19
CA ILE A 137 8.67 4.08 1.55
C ILE A 137 9.77 3.10 1.92
N SER A 138 9.36 1.93 2.40
CA SER A 138 10.19 0.73 2.52
C SER A 138 9.55 -0.36 1.69
N ALA A 139 10.26 -0.87 0.68
CA ALA A 139 9.65 -1.81 -0.25
C ALA A 139 10.66 -2.72 -0.92
N ASP A 140 10.42 -4.04 -0.83
CA ASP A 140 11.26 -5.03 -1.47
C ASP A 140 10.48 -5.78 -2.56
N TYR A 141 11.16 -6.11 -3.66
CA TYR A 141 10.57 -6.81 -4.80
C TYR A 141 9.29 -6.13 -5.34
N THR A 142 9.24 -4.80 -5.28
CA THR A 142 8.02 -4.02 -5.52
C THR A 142 8.21 -3.01 -6.64
N ASP A 143 7.15 -2.80 -7.43
CA ASP A 143 7.08 -1.76 -8.45
C ASP A 143 6.31 -0.54 -7.93
N SER A 144 7.02 0.53 -7.61
CA SER A 144 6.48 1.78 -7.07
C SER A 144 6.38 2.84 -8.17
N ARG A 145 5.17 3.41 -8.39
CA ARG A 145 4.95 4.53 -9.31
C ARG A 145 4.41 5.73 -8.57
N ILE A 146 5.07 6.89 -8.73
CA ILE A 146 4.69 8.13 -8.07
C ILE A 146 4.66 9.25 -9.12
N LYS A 147 3.48 9.80 -9.42
CA LYS A 147 3.37 10.85 -10.42
C LYS A 147 3.83 12.21 -9.89
N LYS A 148 3.47 12.54 -8.65
CA LYS A 148 3.87 13.81 -8.04
C LYS A 148 4.06 13.68 -6.55
N VAL A 149 5.20 14.15 -6.03
CA VAL A 149 5.46 14.18 -4.59
C VAL A 149 6.25 15.43 -4.20
N ALA A 150 5.95 16.01 -3.03
CA ALA A 150 6.76 17.12 -2.53
C ALA A 150 8.03 16.61 -1.83
N GLN A 151 7.92 15.64 -0.93
CA GLN A 151 9.06 15.00 -0.26
C GLN A 151 8.94 13.49 -0.33
N LEU A 152 9.98 12.84 -0.79
CA LEU A 152 10.09 11.39 -0.85
C LEU A 152 11.38 10.93 -0.16
N ASP A 153 11.21 10.06 0.80
CA ASP A 153 12.25 9.23 1.38
C ASP A 153 11.94 7.78 1.01
N PHE A 154 12.92 7.04 0.47
CA PHE A 154 12.71 5.64 0.17
C PHE A 154 13.94 4.77 0.49
N ASN A 155 13.66 3.56 0.91
CA ASN A 155 14.61 2.45 1.02
C ASN A 155 13.98 1.23 0.36
N CYS A 156 14.44 0.89 -0.84
CA CYS A 156 13.82 -0.12 -1.68
C CYS A 156 14.85 -1.03 -2.31
N ASP A 157 14.66 -2.34 -2.19
CA ASP A 157 15.56 -3.32 -2.78
C ASP A 157 14.84 -4.23 -3.78
N TYR A 158 15.54 -4.66 -4.83
CA TYR A 158 15.03 -5.62 -5.82
C TYR A 158 13.69 -5.24 -6.46
N GLY A 159 13.60 -4.10 -7.06
CA GLY A 159 12.35 -3.70 -7.70
C GLY A 159 12.53 -2.53 -8.64
N SER A 160 11.48 -1.73 -8.77
CA SER A 160 11.55 -0.48 -9.52
C SER A 160 10.84 0.67 -8.80
N ILE A 161 11.44 1.86 -8.88
CA ILE A 161 10.77 3.09 -8.47
C ILE A 161 10.76 4.10 -9.61
N ASN A 162 9.56 4.53 -10.00
CA ASN A 162 9.36 5.50 -11.07
C ASN A 162 8.68 6.75 -10.51
N ILE A 163 9.36 7.89 -10.58
CA ILE A 163 8.93 9.17 -10.01
C ILE A 163 8.85 10.19 -11.15
N GLU A 164 7.67 10.65 -11.52
CA GLU A 164 7.56 11.63 -12.60
C GLU A 164 7.98 13.04 -12.18
N LYS A 165 7.57 13.48 -10.98
CA LYS A 165 7.86 14.83 -10.46
C LYS A 165 8.06 14.78 -8.96
N ALA A 166 9.18 15.31 -8.47
CA ALA A 166 9.43 15.45 -7.04
C ALA A 166 10.14 16.77 -6.74
N LYS A 167 9.85 17.37 -5.57
CA LYS A 167 10.65 18.49 -5.09
C LYS A 167 11.93 17.98 -4.44
N LYS A 168 11.81 17.11 -3.45
CA LYS A 168 12.94 16.55 -2.70
C LYS A 168 12.89 15.04 -2.74
N ILE A 169 14.02 14.43 -3.01
CA ILE A 169 14.19 12.97 -2.98
C ILE A 169 15.43 12.64 -2.14
N VAL A 170 15.26 11.73 -1.21
CA VAL A 170 16.33 10.98 -0.56
C VAL A 170 16.04 9.50 -0.79
N GLY A 171 16.97 8.76 -1.35
CA GLY A 171 16.73 7.38 -1.74
C GLY A 171 17.91 6.47 -1.54
N ASN A 172 17.66 5.29 -1.01
CA ASN A 172 18.60 4.20 -0.92
C ASN A 172 18.02 2.96 -1.60
N GLY A 173 18.87 2.13 -2.18
CA GLY A 173 18.39 0.86 -2.72
C GLY A 173 19.49 0.02 -3.35
N ASP A 174 19.33 -1.30 -3.17
CA ASP A 174 20.16 -2.31 -3.78
C ASP A 174 19.40 -3.05 -4.89
N TYR A 175 20.05 -3.29 -6.02
CA TYR A 175 19.42 -3.95 -7.17
C TYR A 175 18.14 -3.26 -7.65
N LEU A 176 18.05 -1.94 -7.45
CA LEU A 176 16.86 -1.14 -7.74
C LEU A 176 16.95 -0.47 -9.12
N SER A 177 15.88 -0.53 -9.90
CA SER A 177 15.73 0.30 -11.10
C SER A 177 15.04 1.62 -10.75
N THR A 178 15.79 2.72 -10.75
CA THR A 178 15.29 4.04 -10.38
C THR A 178 15.12 4.93 -11.60
N LYS A 179 13.90 5.43 -11.84
CA LYS A 179 13.62 6.41 -12.89
C LYS A 179 13.00 7.66 -12.31
N ILE A 180 13.60 8.81 -12.56
CA ILE A 180 13.16 10.12 -12.07
C ILE A 180 12.98 11.08 -13.24
N GLY A 181 11.75 11.57 -13.44
CA GLY A 181 11.44 12.53 -14.49
C GLY A 181 11.99 13.92 -14.18
N ARG A 182 11.45 14.61 -13.17
CA ARG A 182 11.83 15.99 -12.85
C ARG A 182 12.07 16.22 -11.37
N VAL A 183 13.22 16.84 -11.05
CA VAL A 183 13.59 17.25 -9.69
C VAL A 183 13.59 18.78 -9.58
N PHE A 184 12.98 19.32 -8.54
CA PHE A 184 12.75 20.76 -8.36
C PHE A 184 13.60 21.41 -7.27
N GLU A 185 14.00 20.69 -6.18
CA GLU A 185 14.71 21.29 -5.04
C GLU A 185 15.98 20.55 -4.66
N SER A 186 15.93 19.22 -4.43
CA SER A 186 17.12 18.42 -4.09
C SER A 186 16.96 16.96 -4.46
N LEU A 187 18.09 16.32 -4.73
CA LEU A 187 18.24 14.90 -5.00
C LEU A 187 19.44 14.35 -4.25
N ASP A 188 19.21 13.27 -3.51
CA ASP A 188 20.25 12.53 -2.77
C ASP A 188 19.96 11.04 -2.94
N LEU A 189 20.82 10.33 -3.67
CA LEU A 189 20.64 8.90 -3.99
C LEU A 189 21.90 8.12 -3.62
N ASN A 190 21.69 6.97 -3.04
CA ASN A 190 22.69 5.95 -2.77
C ASN A 190 22.19 4.60 -3.28
N LEU A 191 22.76 4.14 -4.40
CA LEU A 191 22.25 2.96 -5.11
C LEU A 191 23.38 2.01 -5.46
N ASP A 192 23.27 0.75 -5.02
CA ASP A 192 24.24 -0.28 -5.33
C ASP A 192 23.62 -1.34 -6.26
N TYR A 193 24.38 -1.79 -7.26
CA TYR A 193 23.99 -2.82 -8.22
C TYR A 193 22.68 -2.56 -8.97
N GLY A 194 22.28 -1.30 -9.13
CA GLY A 194 21.01 -0.91 -9.75
C GLY A 194 21.20 -0.07 -11.01
N SER A 195 20.20 0.74 -11.28
CA SER A 195 20.27 1.75 -12.34
C SER A 195 19.56 3.03 -11.93
N ALA A 196 20.10 4.18 -12.34
CA ALA A 196 19.46 5.47 -12.13
C ALA A 196 19.34 6.23 -13.46
N THR A 197 18.12 6.58 -13.82
CA THR A 197 17.83 7.45 -14.97
C THR A 197 17.12 8.69 -14.49
N ILE A 198 17.70 9.87 -14.76
CA ILE A 198 17.12 11.15 -14.38
C ILE A 198 16.93 11.99 -15.64
N ASP A 199 15.66 12.25 -16.01
CA ASP A 199 15.35 12.95 -17.25
C ASP A 199 15.72 14.45 -17.14
N LYS A 200 15.42 15.10 -15.99
CA LYS A 200 15.64 16.54 -15.86
C LYS A 200 15.80 17.01 -14.43
N ILE A 201 16.92 17.68 -14.18
CA ILE A 201 17.16 18.48 -12.98
C ILE A 201 16.87 19.95 -13.32
N LEU A 202 15.97 20.60 -12.60
CA LEU A 202 15.54 21.95 -12.94
C LEU A 202 16.53 23.01 -12.44
N LYS A 203 16.50 24.16 -13.08
CA LYS A 203 17.31 25.29 -12.66
C LYS A 203 16.85 25.76 -11.27
N GLY A 204 17.80 25.83 -10.33
CA GLY A 204 17.51 26.22 -8.94
C GLY A 204 17.50 25.05 -7.95
N VAL A 205 17.74 23.82 -8.40
CA VAL A 205 18.01 22.68 -7.50
C VAL A 205 19.24 23.01 -6.66
N SER A 206 19.10 22.89 -5.33
CA SER A 206 20.12 23.32 -4.36
C SER A 206 21.19 22.25 -4.11
N LYS A 207 20.84 20.98 -4.25
CA LYS A 207 21.73 19.84 -4.00
C LYS A 207 21.42 18.71 -4.97
N VAL A 208 22.45 18.12 -5.55
CA VAL A 208 22.42 16.83 -6.26
C VAL A 208 23.59 16.02 -5.79
N GLU A 209 23.31 14.91 -5.15
CA GLU A 209 24.29 13.93 -4.71
C GLU A 209 23.84 12.55 -5.17
N ILE A 210 24.69 11.83 -5.84
CA ILE A 210 24.40 10.49 -6.34
C ILE A 210 25.64 9.64 -6.11
N ASN A 211 25.51 8.68 -5.24
CA ASN A 211 26.51 7.68 -4.95
C ASN A 211 26.04 6.35 -5.53
N THR A 212 26.88 5.71 -6.31
CA THR A 212 26.55 4.42 -6.93
C THR A 212 27.76 3.52 -6.96
N ASP A 213 27.57 2.27 -6.52
CA ASP A 213 28.55 1.22 -6.72
C ASP A 213 27.96 0.15 -7.66
N TYR A 214 28.67 -0.16 -8.76
CA TYR A 214 28.24 -1.13 -9.77
C TYR A 214 26.83 -0.83 -10.37
N ALA A 215 26.43 0.43 -10.41
CA ALA A 215 25.17 0.87 -11.02
C ALA A 215 25.43 1.58 -12.37
N GLY A 216 24.48 1.44 -13.30
CA GLY A 216 24.55 2.01 -14.65
C GLY A 216 23.55 3.14 -14.87
#